data_3d981a451ce0373d86b3d6b7d1f47996
#
_entry.id   3d981a451ce0373d86b3d6b7d1f47996
#
_cell.length_a   1.000
_cell.length_b   1.000
_cell.length_c   1.000
_cell.angle_alpha   90.00
_cell.angle_beta   90.00
_cell.angle_gamma   90.00
#
_symmetry.space_group_name_H-M   'P 1'
#
loop_
_entity.id
_entity.type
_entity.pdbx_description
1 polymer ?
#
loop_
_entity_poly.entity_id
_entity_poly.type
_entity_poly.pdbx_seq_one_letter_code
_entity_poly.pdbx_strand_id
1 'polypeptide(L)'
;MESCMNTRERLEYMVPKIGLRNIKTALAAALCAIGSAKGTGMTGEAGAGLLCEDPAKFGKVLILQVIPGTQGLYGLVVWFFAIFRMGLLSGSLPDLTITQGLQYFVACLPMALGGMISAIAQGRVACASINLLAKKPDDWSKGMVLCITVEFYAILSLLASMLMIINISA
;
A
#
# COMPACT_ATOMS: atom_id res chain seq x y z
N MET A 1 -2.32 -33.24 -21.76
CA MET A 1 -1.12 -32.76 -22.45
C MET A 1 0.00 -32.34 -21.49
N GLU A 2 -0.28 -32.07 -20.20
CA GLU A 2 0.72 -31.73 -19.19
C GLU A 2 1.53 -32.87 -18.58
N SER A 3 1.05 -34.09 -18.70
CA SER A 3 1.66 -35.29 -18.08
C SER A 3 2.95 -35.78 -18.76
N CYS A 4 3.34 -35.25 -19.93
CA CYS A 4 4.52 -35.66 -20.70
C CYS A 4 5.65 -34.61 -20.76
N MET A 5 5.50 -33.45 -20.10
CA MET A 5 6.53 -32.41 -20.14
C MET A 5 7.66 -32.72 -19.16
N ASN A 6 8.91 -32.60 -19.61
CA ASN A 6 10.11 -32.67 -18.80
C ASN A 6 10.13 -31.50 -17.79
N THR A 7 10.78 -31.67 -16.63
CA THR A 7 10.90 -30.69 -15.56
C THR A 7 11.37 -29.31 -16.07
N ARG A 8 12.28 -29.30 -17.05
CA ARG A 8 12.79 -28.07 -17.68
C ARG A 8 11.73 -27.35 -18.52
N GLU A 9 11.00 -28.07 -19.33
CA GLU A 9 9.89 -27.56 -20.16
C GLU A 9 8.75 -27.02 -19.27
N ARG A 10 8.46 -27.71 -18.15
CA ARG A 10 7.53 -27.20 -17.13
C ARG A 10 7.97 -25.87 -16.55
N LEU A 11 9.24 -25.72 -16.22
CA LEU A 11 9.78 -24.47 -15.69
C LEU A 11 9.71 -23.32 -16.72
N GLU A 12 10.11 -23.58 -17.96
CA GLU A 12 10.07 -22.59 -19.05
C GLU A 12 8.64 -22.13 -19.40
N TYR A 13 7.65 -23.01 -19.24
CA TYR A 13 6.23 -22.70 -19.43
C TYR A 13 5.62 -21.96 -18.24
N MET A 14 6.04 -22.29 -17.00
CA MET A 14 5.46 -21.77 -15.78
C MET A 14 6.05 -20.43 -15.33
N VAL A 15 7.35 -20.21 -15.50
CA VAL A 15 8.05 -19.00 -15.07
C VAL A 15 7.42 -17.71 -15.64
N PRO A 16 7.10 -17.61 -16.96
CA PRO A 16 6.44 -16.44 -17.50
C PRO A 16 5.02 -16.23 -16.95
N LYS A 17 4.28 -17.34 -16.73
CA LYS A 17 2.91 -17.28 -16.20
C LYS A 17 2.88 -16.80 -14.74
N ILE A 18 3.80 -17.29 -13.91
CA ILE A 18 3.94 -16.89 -12.52
C ILE A 18 4.39 -15.44 -12.44
N GLY A 19 5.36 -15.03 -13.25
CA GLY A 19 5.87 -13.66 -13.30
C GLY A 19 4.77 -12.64 -13.62
N LEU A 20 3.99 -12.89 -14.67
CA LEU A 20 2.88 -12.00 -15.07
C LEU A 20 1.76 -11.94 -14.03
N ARG A 21 1.48 -13.02 -13.29
CA ARG A 21 0.48 -13.04 -12.22
C ARG A 21 0.91 -12.20 -11.03
N ASN A 22 2.15 -12.37 -10.57
CA ASN A 22 2.71 -11.62 -9.44
C ASN A 22 2.82 -10.13 -9.75
N ILE A 23 3.24 -9.76 -10.95
CA ILE A 23 3.37 -8.36 -11.38
C ILE A 23 2.02 -7.64 -11.35
N LYS A 24 0.93 -8.29 -11.77
CA LYS A 24 -0.40 -7.68 -11.83
C LYS A 24 -0.94 -7.33 -10.44
N THR A 25 -0.73 -8.18 -9.44
CA THR A 25 -1.20 -7.94 -8.06
C THR A 25 -0.23 -7.08 -7.26
N ALA A 26 1.06 -7.09 -7.60
CA ALA A 26 2.09 -6.27 -6.96
C ALA A 26 1.87 -4.75 -7.14
N LEU A 27 1.03 -4.35 -8.11
CA LEU A 27 0.66 -2.94 -8.30
C LEU A 27 0.02 -2.33 -7.04
N ALA A 28 -0.76 -3.10 -6.26
CA ALA A 28 -1.32 -2.60 -5.01
C ALA A 28 -0.22 -2.19 -4.03
N ALA A 29 0.76 -3.05 -3.82
CA ALA A 29 1.90 -2.76 -2.94
C ALA A 29 2.78 -1.63 -3.51
N ALA A 30 3.11 -1.69 -4.81
CA ALA A 30 4.01 -0.72 -5.44
C ALA A 30 3.44 0.71 -5.45
N LEU A 31 2.18 0.88 -5.89
CA LEU A 31 1.57 2.22 -5.96
C LEU A 31 1.34 2.81 -4.57
N CYS A 32 0.88 2.00 -3.60
CA CYS A 32 0.77 2.44 -2.21
C CYS A 32 2.12 2.82 -1.61
N ALA A 33 3.17 2.05 -1.87
CA ALA A 33 4.52 2.36 -1.40
C ALA A 33 5.04 3.68 -1.99
N ILE A 34 4.81 3.93 -3.29
CA ILE A 34 5.16 5.20 -3.94
C ILE A 34 4.42 6.37 -3.27
N GLY A 35 3.10 6.23 -3.04
CA GLY A 35 2.29 7.23 -2.36
C GLY A 35 2.80 7.51 -0.94
N SER A 36 3.04 6.45 -0.16
CA SER A 36 3.55 6.55 1.21
C SER A 36 4.95 7.15 1.27
N ALA A 37 5.87 6.72 0.39
CA ALA A 37 7.21 7.30 0.34
C ALA A 37 7.17 8.80 0.06
N LYS A 38 6.30 9.24 -0.85
CA LYS A 38 6.13 10.66 -1.15
C LYS A 38 5.50 11.43 0.03
N GLY A 39 4.47 10.86 0.66
CA GLY A 39 3.80 11.47 1.82
C GLY A 39 4.72 11.61 3.03
N THR A 40 5.40 10.53 3.41
CA THR A 40 6.38 10.54 4.52
C THR A 40 7.58 11.42 4.23
N GLY A 41 8.06 11.43 2.97
CA GLY A 41 9.17 12.29 2.54
C GLY A 41 8.86 13.76 2.72
N MET A 42 7.74 14.23 2.17
CA MET A 42 7.30 15.62 2.32
C MET A 42 7.15 16.03 3.79
N THR A 43 6.58 15.15 4.62
CA THR A 43 6.41 15.43 6.05
C THR A 43 7.75 15.46 6.77
N GLY A 44 8.68 14.56 6.41
CA GLY A 44 10.03 14.53 6.94
C GLY A 44 10.84 15.79 6.63
N GLU A 45 10.73 16.30 5.40
CA GLU A 45 11.36 17.57 5.00
C GLU A 45 10.86 18.75 5.85
N ALA A 46 9.53 18.87 5.99
CA ALA A 46 8.93 19.90 6.85
C ALA A 46 9.33 19.74 8.32
N GLY A 47 9.38 18.48 8.79
CA GLY A 47 9.79 18.14 10.15
C GLY A 47 11.25 18.46 10.44
N ALA A 48 12.15 18.16 9.51
CA ALA A 48 13.58 18.49 9.63
C ALA A 48 13.79 20.01 9.79
N GLY A 49 13.04 20.82 9.03
CA GLY A 49 13.09 22.29 9.19
C GLY A 49 12.72 22.75 10.61
N LEU A 50 11.63 22.18 11.17
CA LEU A 50 11.23 22.49 12.54
C LEU A 50 12.28 22.05 13.58
N LEU A 51 12.90 20.89 13.39
CA LEU A 51 13.88 20.34 14.31
C LEU A 51 15.20 21.10 14.33
N CYS A 52 15.52 21.88 13.28
CA CYS A 52 16.63 22.80 13.31
C CYS A 52 16.41 23.95 14.32
N GLU A 53 15.16 24.34 14.55
CA GLU A 53 14.80 25.41 15.49
C GLU A 53 14.52 24.85 16.90
N ASP A 54 13.85 23.71 16.99
CA ASP A 54 13.42 23.08 18.24
C ASP A 54 13.56 21.55 18.21
N PRO A 55 14.74 21.02 18.54
CA PRO A 55 15.00 19.57 18.57
C PRO A 55 14.11 18.78 19.56
N ALA A 56 13.59 19.44 20.60
CA ALA A 56 12.73 18.80 21.60
C ALA A 56 11.41 18.29 21.04
N LYS A 57 11.00 18.77 19.86
CA LYS A 57 9.76 18.37 19.18
C LYS A 57 9.88 17.08 18.38
N PHE A 58 11.06 16.40 18.37
CA PHE A 58 11.32 15.20 17.55
C PHE A 58 10.22 14.14 17.65
N GLY A 59 9.78 13.78 18.86
CA GLY A 59 8.76 12.73 19.03
C GLY A 59 7.43 13.07 18.37
N LYS A 60 6.98 14.33 18.46
CA LYS A 60 5.74 14.79 17.82
C LYS A 60 5.87 14.86 16.29
N VAL A 61 7.03 15.29 15.80
CA VAL A 61 7.35 15.28 14.35
C VAL A 61 7.35 13.88 13.80
N LEU A 62 8.00 12.92 14.49
CA LEU A 62 8.07 11.53 14.07
C LEU A 62 6.68 10.89 13.94
N ILE A 63 5.77 11.15 14.90
CA ILE A 63 4.39 10.65 14.83
C ILE A 63 3.70 11.16 13.56
N LEU A 64 3.77 12.46 13.29
CA LEU A 64 3.15 13.06 12.09
C LEU A 64 3.78 12.53 10.79
N GLN A 65 5.07 12.23 10.80
CA GLN A 65 5.79 11.70 9.63
C GLN A 65 5.40 10.26 9.29
N VAL A 66 5.17 9.41 10.31
CA VAL A 66 4.89 7.99 10.09
C VAL A 66 3.46 7.76 9.57
N ILE A 67 2.50 8.63 9.92
CA ILE A 67 1.09 8.46 9.54
C ILE A 67 0.90 8.26 8.02
N PRO A 68 1.49 9.06 7.09
CA PRO A 68 1.34 8.82 5.66
C PRO A 68 2.04 7.55 5.13
N GLY A 69 2.69 6.79 6.01
CA GLY A 69 3.33 5.51 5.69
C GLY A 69 2.38 4.30 5.75
N THR A 70 1.24 4.41 6.43
CA THR A 70 0.32 3.30 6.70
C THR A 70 -0.27 2.70 5.42
N GLN A 71 -0.54 3.51 4.39
CA GLN A 71 -1.08 3.04 3.12
C GLN A 71 -0.13 2.08 2.38
N GLY A 72 1.18 2.24 2.57
CA GLY A 72 2.17 1.29 2.04
C GLY A 72 1.99 -0.10 2.64
N LEU A 73 1.73 -0.17 3.96
CA LEU A 73 1.42 -1.43 4.65
C LEU A 73 0.09 -2.03 4.18
N TYR A 74 -0.94 -1.22 3.98
CA TYR A 74 -2.24 -1.69 3.47
C TYR A 74 -2.12 -2.28 2.05
N GLY A 75 -1.36 -1.63 1.18
CA GLY A 75 -1.07 -2.17 -0.15
C GLY A 75 -0.32 -3.50 -0.11
N LEU A 76 0.63 -3.65 0.81
CA LEU A 76 1.35 -4.90 1.04
C LEU A 76 0.41 -6.01 1.53
N VAL A 77 -0.50 -5.70 2.46
CA VAL A 77 -1.50 -6.64 2.98
C VAL A 77 -2.42 -7.14 1.85
N VAL A 78 -2.92 -6.23 1.00
CA VAL A 78 -3.77 -6.62 -0.16
C VAL A 78 -3.00 -7.51 -1.13
N TRP A 79 -1.76 -7.18 -1.45
CA TRP A 79 -0.91 -8.00 -2.31
C TRP A 79 -0.68 -9.38 -1.70
N PHE A 80 -0.28 -9.45 -0.44
CA PHE A 80 -0.05 -10.72 0.26
C PHE A 80 -1.31 -11.59 0.30
N PHE A 81 -2.46 -10.99 0.59
CA PHE A 81 -3.74 -11.70 0.63
C PHE A 81 -4.14 -12.22 -0.76
N ALA A 82 -3.89 -11.44 -1.82
CA ALA A 82 -4.15 -11.87 -3.20
C ALA A 82 -3.30 -13.09 -3.58
N ILE A 83 -1.99 -13.09 -3.30
CA ILE A 83 -1.11 -14.23 -3.60
C ILE A 83 -1.44 -15.46 -2.74
N PHE A 84 -1.88 -15.26 -1.49
CA PHE A 84 -2.36 -16.33 -0.63
C PHE A 84 -3.61 -16.99 -1.23
N ARG A 85 -4.60 -16.19 -1.63
CA ARG A 85 -5.84 -16.68 -2.26
C ARG A 85 -5.61 -17.35 -3.62
N MET A 86 -4.61 -16.91 -4.37
CA MET A 86 -4.18 -17.55 -5.61
C MET A 86 -3.47 -18.91 -5.40
N GLY A 87 -3.22 -19.32 -4.15
CA GLY A 87 -2.52 -20.58 -3.84
C GLY A 87 -1.02 -20.57 -4.16
N LEU A 88 -0.42 -19.43 -4.47
CA LEU A 88 1.00 -19.33 -4.81
C LEU A 88 1.94 -19.70 -3.66
N LEU A 89 1.46 -19.63 -2.41
CA LEU A 89 2.23 -19.97 -1.21
C LEU A 89 2.14 -21.48 -0.84
N SER A 90 1.21 -22.23 -1.42
CA SER A 90 0.99 -23.64 -1.08
C SER A 90 1.90 -24.61 -1.85
N GLY A 91 2.80 -24.10 -2.70
CA GLY A 91 3.72 -24.90 -3.50
C GLY A 91 3.06 -25.68 -4.66
N SER A 92 1.73 -25.72 -4.72
CA SER A 92 0.96 -26.21 -5.86
C SER A 92 0.57 -25.01 -6.73
N LEU A 93 1.04 -25.00 -7.98
CA LEU A 93 0.67 -23.93 -8.92
C LEU A 93 -0.74 -24.23 -9.45
N PRO A 94 -1.77 -23.53 -8.97
CA PRO A 94 -3.10 -23.73 -9.48
C PRO A 94 -3.17 -23.23 -10.93
N ASP A 95 -3.89 -23.95 -11.78
CA ASP A 95 -4.18 -23.54 -13.16
C ASP A 95 -5.19 -22.38 -13.17
N LEU A 96 -4.71 -21.19 -12.79
CA LEU A 96 -5.54 -19.98 -12.89
C LEU A 96 -5.75 -19.60 -14.35
N THR A 97 -6.98 -19.45 -14.73
CA THR A 97 -7.34 -18.92 -16.05
C THR A 97 -6.91 -17.47 -16.21
N ILE A 98 -6.77 -16.99 -17.44
CA ILE A 98 -6.48 -15.58 -17.73
C ILE A 98 -7.55 -14.68 -17.10
N THR A 99 -8.81 -15.13 -17.12
CA THR A 99 -9.97 -14.41 -16.54
C THR A 99 -9.81 -14.23 -15.02
N GLN A 100 -9.44 -15.27 -14.29
CA GLN A 100 -9.17 -15.17 -12.84
C GLN A 100 -8.00 -14.25 -12.54
N GLY A 101 -6.92 -14.30 -13.32
CA GLY A 101 -5.80 -13.39 -13.18
C GLY A 101 -6.19 -11.91 -13.38
N LEU A 102 -7.13 -11.64 -14.31
CA LEU A 102 -7.67 -10.30 -14.52
C LEU A 102 -8.57 -9.86 -13.36
N GLN A 103 -9.39 -10.77 -12.81
CA GLN A 103 -10.21 -10.48 -11.64
C GLN A 103 -9.37 -10.06 -10.43
N TYR A 104 -8.28 -10.78 -10.13
CA TYR A 104 -7.34 -10.38 -9.06
C TYR A 104 -6.68 -9.03 -9.33
N PHE A 105 -6.32 -8.75 -10.58
CA PHE A 105 -5.77 -7.44 -10.95
C PHE A 105 -6.77 -6.31 -10.66
N VAL A 106 -8.01 -6.45 -11.14
CA VAL A 106 -9.08 -5.46 -10.93
C VAL A 106 -9.38 -5.31 -9.44
N ALA A 107 -9.40 -6.40 -8.68
CA ALA A 107 -9.63 -6.39 -7.23
C ALA A 107 -8.55 -5.62 -6.44
N CYS A 108 -7.33 -5.56 -6.96
CA CYS A 108 -6.24 -4.78 -6.35
C CYS A 108 -6.27 -3.28 -6.68
N LEU A 109 -6.99 -2.85 -7.73
CA LEU A 109 -7.00 -1.45 -8.19
C LEU A 109 -7.53 -0.46 -7.15
N PRO A 110 -8.63 -0.73 -6.41
CA PRO A 110 -9.13 0.23 -5.43
C PRO A 110 -8.05 0.61 -4.41
N MET A 111 -7.33 -0.38 -3.85
CA MET A 111 -6.24 -0.10 -2.91
C MET A 111 -5.04 0.54 -3.58
N ALA A 112 -4.67 0.10 -4.78
CA ALA A 112 -3.53 0.63 -5.53
C ALA A 112 -3.67 2.15 -5.75
N LEU A 113 -4.82 2.59 -6.25
CA LEU A 113 -5.07 3.99 -6.57
C LEU A 113 -5.48 4.79 -5.33
N GLY A 114 -6.44 4.29 -4.57
CA GLY A 114 -6.96 4.97 -3.38
C GLY A 114 -5.88 5.13 -2.31
N GLY A 115 -5.07 4.09 -2.06
CA GLY A 115 -3.95 4.15 -1.13
C GLY A 115 -2.87 5.13 -1.56
N MET A 116 -2.46 5.12 -2.84
CA MET A 116 -1.47 6.05 -3.36
C MET A 116 -1.91 7.51 -3.23
N ILE A 117 -3.13 7.82 -3.67
CA ILE A 117 -3.66 9.20 -3.65
C ILE A 117 -3.89 9.67 -2.21
N SER A 118 -4.46 8.81 -1.35
CA SER A 118 -4.69 9.09 0.07
C SER A 118 -3.38 9.39 0.80
N ALA A 119 -2.33 8.59 0.59
CA ALA A 119 -1.02 8.80 1.22
C ALA A 119 -0.40 10.16 0.86
N ILE A 120 -0.48 10.56 -0.42
CA ILE A 120 0.02 11.86 -0.87
C ILE A 120 -0.80 13.01 -0.26
N ALA A 121 -2.13 12.88 -0.23
CA ALA A 121 -3.01 13.87 0.38
C ALA A 121 -2.75 14.01 1.89
N GLN A 122 -2.60 12.87 2.58
CA GLN A 122 -2.31 12.83 4.00
C GLN A 122 -0.93 13.44 4.33
N GLY A 123 0.09 13.21 3.50
CA GLY A 123 1.39 13.85 3.64
C GLY A 123 1.32 15.38 3.59
N ARG A 124 0.47 15.93 2.72
CA ARG A 124 0.24 17.40 2.67
C ARG A 124 -0.41 17.92 3.95
N VAL A 125 -1.40 17.21 4.50
CA VAL A 125 -2.04 17.57 5.77
C VAL A 125 -1.03 17.44 6.92
N ALA A 126 -0.20 16.40 6.90
CA ALA A 126 0.86 16.23 7.90
C ALA A 126 1.90 17.36 7.86
N CYS A 127 2.32 17.82 6.67
CA CYS A 127 3.19 19.00 6.52
C CYS A 127 2.54 20.26 7.14
N ALA A 128 1.25 20.49 6.87
CA ALA A 128 0.52 21.60 7.49
C ALA A 128 0.45 21.45 9.02
N SER A 129 0.34 20.20 9.52
CA SER A 129 0.32 19.89 10.95
C SER A 129 1.69 20.11 11.61
N ILE A 130 2.80 19.92 10.89
CA ILE A 130 4.14 20.34 11.35
C ILE A 130 4.19 21.87 11.57
N ASN A 131 3.64 22.65 10.64
CA ASN A 131 3.56 24.09 10.80
C ASN A 131 2.67 24.51 11.99
N LEU A 132 1.59 23.75 12.25
CA LEU A 132 0.77 23.97 13.46
C LEU A 132 1.57 23.66 14.73
N LEU A 133 2.31 22.56 14.75
CA LEU A 133 3.20 22.18 15.86
C LEU A 133 4.28 23.24 16.12
N ALA A 134 4.82 23.86 15.06
CA ALA A 134 5.80 24.94 15.19
C ALA A 134 5.22 26.15 15.92
N LYS A 135 4.03 26.61 15.49
CA LYS A 135 3.41 27.86 15.98
C LYS A 135 2.60 27.66 17.26
N LYS A 136 1.99 26.50 17.45
CA LYS A 136 1.10 26.19 18.59
C LYS A 136 1.37 24.76 19.08
N PRO A 137 2.41 24.52 19.88
CA PRO A 137 2.83 23.18 20.31
C PRO A 137 1.77 22.41 21.09
N ASP A 138 0.84 23.08 21.75
CA ASP A 138 -0.24 22.47 22.54
C ASP A 138 -1.38 21.96 21.65
N ASP A 139 -1.51 22.49 20.43
CA ASP A 139 -2.56 22.15 19.47
C ASP A 139 -2.14 21.04 18.48
N TRP A 140 -0.96 20.44 18.62
CA TRP A 140 -0.42 19.45 17.68
C TRP A 140 -1.35 18.24 17.45
N SER A 141 -2.10 17.84 18.51
CA SER A 141 -3.06 16.74 18.44
C SER A 141 -4.21 17.02 17.45
N LYS A 142 -4.61 18.27 17.28
CA LYS A 142 -5.61 18.68 16.29
C LYS A 142 -5.09 18.42 14.87
N GLY A 143 -3.81 18.71 14.62
CA GLY A 143 -3.16 18.37 13.34
C GLY A 143 -3.13 16.86 13.08
N MET A 144 -2.86 16.04 14.10
CA MET A 144 -2.90 14.59 14.00
C MET A 144 -4.31 14.07 13.64
N VAL A 145 -5.35 14.60 14.29
CA VAL A 145 -6.74 14.23 13.98
C VAL A 145 -7.09 14.57 12.54
N LEU A 146 -6.66 15.72 12.01
CA LEU A 146 -6.86 16.07 10.61
C LEU A 146 -6.15 15.09 9.65
N CYS A 147 -4.98 14.56 10.00
CA CYS A 147 -4.31 13.53 9.22
C CYS A 147 -5.13 12.23 9.20
N ILE A 148 -5.67 11.82 10.36
CA ILE A 148 -6.46 10.58 10.49
C ILE A 148 -7.75 10.65 9.65
N THR A 149 -8.35 11.83 9.45
CA THR A 149 -9.55 11.93 8.58
C THR A 149 -9.26 11.56 7.13
N VAL A 150 -8.04 11.74 6.64
CA VAL A 150 -7.63 11.31 5.29
C VAL A 150 -7.41 9.80 5.23
N GLU A 151 -7.00 9.18 6.35
CA GLU A 151 -6.81 7.73 6.48
C GLU A 151 -8.05 6.93 6.12
N PHE A 152 -9.25 7.44 6.44
CA PHE A 152 -10.52 6.75 6.14
C PHE A 152 -10.64 6.34 4.68
N TYR A 153 -10.17 7.14 3.75
CA TYR A 153 -10.25 6.82 2.31
C TYR A 153 -9.34 5.65 1.94
N ALA A 154 -8.20 5.52 2.60
CA ALA A 154 -7.33 4.35 2.42
C ALA A 154 -7.98 3.10 3.00
N ILE A 155 -8.62 3.19 4.17
CA ILE A 155 -9.33 2.07 4.81
C ILE A 155 -10.51 1.62 3.94
N LEU A 156 -11.29 2.53 3.36
CA LEU A 156 -12.37 2.19 2.44
C LEU A 156 -11.84 1.48 1.19
N SER A 157 -10.72 1.94 0.65
CA SER A 157 -10.06 1.32 -0.51
C SER A 157 -9.51 -0.08 -0.16
N LEU A 158 -8.95 -0.25 1.03
CA LEU A 158 -8.51 -1.55 1.57
C LEU A 158 -9.69 -2.52 1.65
N LEU A 159 -10.79 -2.08 2.27
CA LEU A 159 -11.99 -2.90 2.44
C LEU A 159 -12.57 -3.32 1.08
N ALA A 160 -12.68 -2.39 0.13
CA ALA A 160 -13.16 -2.68 -1.22
C ALA A 160 -12.30 -3.76 -1.90
N SER A 161 -10.97 -3.61 -1.88
CA SER A 161 -10.06 -4.60 -2.45
C SER A 161 -10.16 -5.96 -1.78
N MET A 162 -10.24 -6.01 -0.44
CA MET A 162 -10.37 -7.25 0.31
C MET A 162 -11.67 -7.97 -0.02
N LEU A 163 -12.80 -7.26 -0.05
CA LEU A 163 -14.11 -7.84 -0.40
C LEU A 163 -14.12 -8.38 -1.84
N MET A 164 -13.51 -7.68 -2.79
CA MET A 164 -13.40 -8.16 -4.16
C MET A 164 -12.57 -9.44 -4.24
N ILE A 165 -11.42 -9.51 -3.55
CA ILE A 165 -10.55 -10.70 -3.55
C ILE A 165 -11.25 -11.91 -2.91
N ILE A 166 -12.00 -11.70 -1.82
CA ILE A 166 -12.74 -12.78 -1.13
C ILE A 166 -13.80 -13.40 -2.06
N ASN A 167 -14.46 -12.59 -2.87
CA ASN A 167 -15.53 -13.02 -3.77
C ASN A 167 -15.04 -13.65 -5.09
N ILE A 168 -13.74 -13.67 -5.36
CA ILE A 168 -13.21 -14.41 -6.52
C ILE A 168 -13.30 -15.90 -6.20
N SER A 169 -14.14 -16.61 -6.94
CA SER A 169 -14.25 -18.08 -6.85
C SER A 169 -12.93 -18.72 -7.30
N ALA A 170 -12.40 -19.57 -6.44
CA ALA A 170 -11.20 -20.36 -6.70
C ALA A 170 -11.45 -21.40 -7.79
#